data_dc39f54e418ddc5590ab45d3e501928a
#
_entry.id   dc39f54e418ddc5590ab45d3e501928a
#
_cell.length_a   1.000
_cell.length_b   1.000
_cell.length_c   1.000
_cell.angle_alpha   90.00
_cell.angle_beta   90.00
_cell.angle_gamma   90.00
#
_symmetry.space_group_name_H-M   'P 1'
#
loop_
_entity.id
_entity.type
_entity.pdbx_description
1 polymer ?
#
loop_
_entity_poly.entity_id
_entity_poly.type
_entity_poly.pdbx_seq_one_letter_code
_entity_poly.pdbx_strand_id
1 'polypeptide(L)'
;MLAAMRIAAVEPIVVDVPLRSPVHGVHGVTAVQRSLLVRVEAETGFEGWGNVDPTPGYSPVSAEQVHASVRAMAPALLGADAFNLNAAIAGMDRAMTDASEAKAAIEMALVDLKARALGLPVYALLGGRVKDAITLNAWIGTVAPEQAAREACAWCERGFRTAKIKISGATDEGVERVAAVRAAVGTRMALRVDFNESLTVDEAITFIPRLEPHALTLVEQPIPRHDLAGLARIRRRIDIPLMADESVSDPAALVEIIRREAADLVKLKVMKQGGLLRTRAMVECAAAAGLGVVLGHGFGLTLSTLAEAAVAAVSEAVIDGCEAVGPLKMAGDVVVDPIRLDAGVIRLPDTPGLGATIDPAALKRYRVDL
;
A
#
# COMPACT_ATOMS: atom_id res chain seq x y z
N MET A 1 -12.81 27.69 -20.90
CA MET A 1 -12.77 26.19 -20.98
C MET A 1 -11.32 25.77 -21.04
N LEU A 2 -10.89 24.85 -20.18
CA LEU A 2 -9.59 24.21 -20.32
C LEU A 2 -9.62 23.47 -21.67
N ALA A 3 -8.60 23.67 -22.50
CA ALA A 3 -8.45 22.89 -23.73
C ALA A 3 -8.31 21.39 -23.38
N ALA A 4 -8.87 20.52 -24.22
CA ALA A 4 -8.76 19.09 -24.02
C ALA A 4 -7.26 18.69 -23.99
N MET A 5 -6.83 17.98 -22.95
CA MET A 5 -5.46 17.52 -22.78
C MET A 5 -5.34 16.09 -23.30
N ARG A 6 -5.06 15.96 -24.61
CA ARG A 6 -5.01 14.64 -25.26
C ARG A 6 -3.75 13.89 -24.89
N ILE A 7 -3.91 12.61 -24.57
CA ILE A 7 -2.82 11.69 -24.27
C ILE A 7 -2.05 11.37 -25.56
N ALA A 8 -0.77 11.73 -25.61
CA ALA A 8 0.14 11.46 -26.73
C ALA A 8 0.90 10.14 -26.57
N ALA A 9 1.28 9.80 -25.32
CA ALA A 9 2.03 8.58 -25.04
C ALA A 9 1.71 8.01 -23.65
N VAL A 10 1.82 6.66 -23.55
CA VAL A 10 1.80 5.91 -22.28
C VAL A 10 2.98 4.94 -22.33
N GLU A 11 4.01 5.19 -21.52
CA GLU A 11 5.28 4.44 -21.53
C GLU A 11 5.46 3.72 -20.18
N PRO A 12 5.46 2.37 -20.14
CA PRO A 12 5.88 1.61 -18.97
C PRO A 12 7.41 1.48 -18.94
N ILE A 13 7.99 1.64 -17.76
CA ILE A 13 9.45 1.58 -17.53
C ILE A 13 9.68 0.71 -16.28
N VAL A 14 10.44 -0.38 -16.46
CA VAL A 14 10.83 -1.24 -15.32
C VAL A 14 12.16 -0.72 -14.74
N VAL A 15 12.23 -0.70 -13.42
CA VAL A 15 13.44 -0.30 -12.69
C VAL A 15 13.76 -1.32 -11.59
N ASP A 16 15.05 -1.58 -11.39
CA ASP A 16 15.59 -2.41 -10.32
C ASP A 16 16.31 -1.52 -9.30
N VAL A 17 15.68 -1.33 -8.14
CA VAL A 17 16.26 -0.52 -7.06
C VAL A 17 16.75 -1.42 -5.94
N PRO A 18 18.04 -1.37 -5.54
CA PRO A 18 18.56 -2.18 -4.46
C PRO A 18 17.90 -1.87 -3.12
N LEU A 19 17.72 -2.89 -2.29
CA LEU A 19 17.34 -2.73 -0.89
C LEU A 19 18.57 -2.39 -0.04
N ARG A 20 18.38 -1.64 1.05
CA ARG A 20 19.43 -1.32 2.05
C ARG A 20 19.99 -2.57 2.72
N SER A 21 19.14 -3.55 2.93
CA SER A 21 19.48 -4.89 3.40
C SER A 21 18.53 -5.90 2.78
N PRO A 22 18.98 -7.13 2.50
CA PRO A 22 18.09 -8.17 2.00
C PRO A 22 16.94 -8.42 2.98
N VAL A 23 15.73 -8.59 2.43
CA VAL A 23 14.54 -8.92 3.20
C VAL A 23 14.27 -10.41 3.06
N HIS A 24 14.20 -11.10 4.18
CA HIS A 24 13.87 -12.53 4.26
C HIS A 24 12.36 -12.67 4.43
N GLY A 25 11.69 -13.24 3.45
CA GLY A 25 10.26 -13.53 3.46
C GLY A 25 9.99 -15.02 3.28
N VAL A 26 8.72 -15.40 3.37
CA VAL A 26 8.25 -16.79 3.17
C VAL A 26 8.61 -17.29 1.75
N HIS A 27 8.75 -16.38 0.79
CA HIS A 27 9.03 -16.69 -0.62
C HIS A 27 10.52 -16.55 -1.01
N GLY A 28 11.43 -16.40 -0.02
CA GLY A 28 12.87 -16.30 -0.25
C GLY A 28 13.47 -14.97 0.16
N VAL A 29 14.67 -14.68 -0.37
CA VAL A 29 15.43 -13.46 -0.05
C VAL A 29 15.29 -12.49 -1.20
N THR A 30 14.82 -11.26 -0.89
CA THR A 30 14.73 -10.15 -1.84
C THR A 30 15.82 -9.13 -1.51
N ALA A 31 16.71 -8.89 -2.46
CA ALA A 31 17.80 -7.89 -2.34
C ALA A 31 17.57 -6.66 -3.25
N VAL A 32 16.66 -6.79 -4.21
CA VAL A 32 16.32 -5.75 -5.19
C VAL A 32 14.80 -5.67 -5.29
N GLN A 33 14.26 -4.46 -5.22
CA GLN A 33 12.87 -4.22 -5.57
C GLN A 33 12.78 -3.91 -7.06
N ARG A 34 12.07 -4.76 -7.80
CA ARG A 34 11.71 -4.51 -9.18
C ARG A 34 10.37 -3.80 -9.22
N SER A 35 10.38 -2.55 -9.68
CA SER A 35 9.22 -1.66 -9.72
C SER A 35 8.86 -1.30 -11.15
N LEU A 36 7.59 -0.96 -11.38
CA LEU A 36 7.13 -0.40 -12.64
C LEU A 36 6.78 1.07 -12.47
N LEU A 37 7.33 1.91 -13.32
CA LEU A 37 6.89 3.28 -13.52
C LEU A 37 6.04 3.36 -14.80
N VAL A 38 5.05 4.26 -14.80
CA VAL A 38 4.32 4.64 -16.02
C VAL A 38 4.46 6.14 -16.21
N ARG A 39 4.95 6.54 -17.38
CA ARG A 39 4.92 7.92 -17.85
C ARG A 39 3.74 8.09 -18.80
N VAL A 40 2.88 9.06 -18.51
CA VAL A 40 1.84 9.52 -19.43
C VAL A 40 2.21 10.93 -19.90
N GLU A 41 2.26 11.12 -21.20
CA GLU A 41 2.57 12.41 -21.84
C GLU A 41 1.34 12.91 -22.61
N ALA A 42 1.00 14.19 -22.45
CA ALA A 42 -0.01 14.86 -23.21
C ALA A 42 0.58 15.60 -24.43
N GLU A 43 -0.21 15.83 -25.50
CA GLU A 43 0.19 16.61 -26.67
C GLU A 43 0.68 18.03 -26.31
N THR A 44 0.28 18.54 -25.17
CA THR A 44 0.70 19.86 -24.64
C THR A 44 2.08 19.87 -23.98
N GLY A 45 2.74 18.71 -23.90
CA GLY A 45 4.04 18.54 -23.21
C GLY A 45 3.96 18.38 -21.69
N PHE A 46 2.76 18.39 -21.10
CA PHE A 46 2.62 17.98 -19.69
C PHE A 46 2.81 16.46 -19.57
N GLU A 47 3.47 16.07 -18.51
CA GLU A 47 3.66 14.66 -18.18
C GLU A 47 3.26 14.37 -16.74
N GLY A 48 2.83 13.14 -16.50
CA GLY A 48 2.57 12.60 -15.17
C GLY A 48 3.17 11.22 -14.99
N TRP A 49 3.42 10.87 -13.75
CA TRP A 49 4.12 9.66 -13.37
C TRP A 49 3.34 8.83 -12.37
N GLY A 50 3.29 7.52 -12.61
CA GLY A 50 2.74 6.54 -11.68
C GLY A 50 3.77 5.47 -11.37
N ASN A 51 3.60 4.81 -10.24
CA ASN A 51 4.51 3.77 -9.79
C ASN A 51 3.74 2.66 -9.05
N VAL A 52 4.06 1.42 -9.37
CA VAL A 52 3.65 0.25 -8.61
C VAL A 52 4.86 -0.66 -8.37
N ASP A 53 4.82 -1.38 -7.26
CA ASP A 53 5.96 -2.13 -6.75
C ASP A 53 5.58 -3.61 -6.54
N PRO A 54 5.34 -4.38 -7.63
CA PRO A 54 5.01 -5.79 -7.53
C PRO A 54 6.10 -6.53 -6.73
N THR A 55 5.67 -7.22 -5.68
CA THR A 55 6.60 -7.89 -4.77
C THR A 55 6.25 -9.37 -4.73
N PRO A 56 7.20 -10.28 -5.05
CA PRO A 56 6.95 -11.72 -5.04
C PRO A 56 6.33 -12.20 -3.74
N GLY A 57 5.25 -12.99 -3.84
CA GLY A 57 4.48 -13.51 -2.71
C GLY A 57 3.41 -12.58 -2.15
N TYR A 58 3.49 -11.29 -2.44
CA TYR A 58 2.47 -10.30 -2.04
C TYR A 58 1.64 -9.82 -3.23
N SER A 59 2.27 -9.67 -4.39
CA SER A 59 1.60 -9.36 -5.66
C SER A 59 1.30 -10.64 -6.43
N PRO A 60 0.12 -10.74 -7.09
CA PRO A 60 -0.23 -11.89 -7.94
C PRO A 60 0.51 -11.86 -9.29
N VAL A 61 1.17 -10.76 -9.61
CA VAL A 61 1.85 -10.51 -10.90
C VAL A 61 3.26 -9.99 -10.70
N SER A 62 4.13 -10.19 -11.70
CA SER A 62 5.47 -9.61 -11.75
C SER A 62 5.48 -8.23 -12.43
N ALA A 63 6.56 -7.47 -12.27
CA ALA A 63 6.73 -6.18 -12.95
C ALA A 63 6.71 -6.31 -14.48
N GLU A 64 7.21 -7.42 -15.04
CA GLU A 64 7.16 -7.71 -16.47
C GLU A 64 5.72 -7.94 -16.95
N GLN A 65 4.91 -8.65 -16.15
CA GLN A 65 3.48 -8.86 -16.47
C GLN A 65 2.71 -7.54 -16.38
N VAL A 66 3.01 -6.70 -15.38
CA VAL A 66 2.42 -5.35 -15.27
C VAL A 66 2.83 -4.50 -16.47
N HIS A 67 4.11 -4.52 -16.87
CA HIS A 67 4.62 -3.84 -18.05
C HIS A 67 3.87 -4.26 -19.32
N ALA A 68 3.71 -5.56 -19.56
CA ALA A 68 2.96 -6.08 -20.70
C ALA A 68 1.49 -5.63 -20.68
N SER A 69 0.86 -5.63 -19.51
CA SER A 69 -0.53 -5.18 -19.33
C SER A 69 -0.71 -3.68 -19.62
N VAL A 70 0.24 -2.83 -19.18
CA VAL A 70 0.25 -1.39 -19.52
C VAL A 70 0.35 -1.20 -21.04
N ARG A 71 1.28 -1.90 -21.70
CA ARG A 71 1.44 -1.83 -23.15
C ARG A 71 0.18 -2.27 -23.91
N ALA A 72 -0.51 -3.28 -23.41
CA ALA A 72 -1.76 -3.76 -24.02
C ALA A 72 -2.91 -2.76 -23.87
N MET A 73 -2.98 -2.02 -22.75
CA MET A 73 -4.02 -1.01 -22.50
C MET A 73 -3.71 0.36 -23.12
N ALA A 74 -2.44 0.71 -23.34
CA ALA A 74 -2.02 2.01 -23.85
C ALA A 74 -2.77 2.47 -25.11
N PRO A 75 -3.00 1.63 -26.15
CA PRO A 75 -3.73 2.07 -27.35
C PRO A 75 -5.15 2.56 -27.08
N ALA A 76 -5.83 2.06 -26.04
CA ALA A 76 -7.18 2.49 -25.66
C ALA A 76 -7.21 3.89 -25.01
N LEU A 77 -6.06 4.44 -24.66
CA LEU A 77 -5.92 5.74 -23.99
C LEU A 77 -5.40 6.84 -24.92
N LEU A 78 -4.71 6.48 -26.03
CA LEU A 78 -4.15 7.45 -26.95
C LEU A 78 -5.26 8.34 -27.57
N GLY A 79 -5.03 9.66 -27.59
CA GLY A 79 -5.98 10.67 -28.06
C GLY A 79 -7.14 10.95 -27.12
N ALA A 80 -7.32 10.19 -26.02
CA ALA A 80 -8.31 10.48 -24.99
C ALA A 80 -7.92 11.74 -24.18
N ASP A 81 -8.93 12.38 -23.58
CA ASP A 81 -8.69 13.52 -22.70
C ASP A 81 -8.20 13.04 -21.32
N ALA A 82 -6.96 13.37 -20.96
CA ALA A 82 -6.33 13.04 -19.68
C ALA A 82 -7.08 13.65 -18.47
N PHE A 83 -7.90 14.70 -18.68
CA PHE A 83 -8.71 15.28 -17.61
C PHE A 83 -9.97 14.47 -17.31
N ASN A 84 -10.41 13.62 -18.23
CA ASN A 84 -11.55 12.74 -18.02
C ASN A 84 -11.13 11.37 -17.46
N LEU A 85 -10.71 11.38 -16.18
CA LEU A 85 -10.19 10.20 -15.48
C LEU A 85 -11.20 9.02 -15.50
N ASN A 86 -12.49 9.29 -15.31
CA ASN A 86 -13.51 8.24 -15.32
C ASN A 86 -13.62 7.56 -16.68
N ALA A 87 -13.52 8.31 -17.78
CA ALA A 87 -13.52 7.73 -19.12
C ALA A 87 -12.26 6.89 -19.39
N ALA A 88 -11.09 7.36 -18.91
CA ALA A 88 -9.84 6.60 -19.01
C ALA A 88 -9.92 5.29 -18.22
N ILE A 89 -10.40 5.32 -16.98
CA ILE A 89 -10.61 4.12 -16.13
C ILE A 89 -11.55 3.14 -16.82
N ALA A 90 -12.71 3.61 -17.30
CA ALA A 90 -13.67 2.77 -18.04
C ALA A 90 -13.07 2.22 -19.34
N GLY A 91 -12.19 2.97 -20.01
CA GLY A 91 -11.44 2.50 -21.18
C GLY A 91 -10.51 1.34 -20.84
N MET A 92 -9.75 1.47 -19.76
CA MET A 92 -8.87 0.41 -19.24
C MET A 92 -9.66 -0.83 -18.81
N ASP A 93 -10.80 -0.66 -18.14
CA ASP A 93 -11.65 -1.78 -17.70
C ASP A 93 -12.25 -2.56 -18.90
N ARG A 94 -12.59 -1.87 -19.98
CA ARG A 94 -13.02 -2.54 -21.23
C ARG A 94 -11.88 -3.23 -21.97
N ALA A 95 -10.68 -2.65 -21.93
CA ALA A 95 -9.51 -3.23 -22.61
C ALA A 95 -8.98 -4.47 -21.88
N MET A 96 -9.10 -4.51 -20.56
CA MET A 96 -8.60 -5.61 -19.72
C MET A 96 -9.41 -5.69 -18.41
N THR A 97 -10.07 -6.81 -18.16
CA THR A 97 -10.91 -6.99 -16.96
C THR A 97 -10.11 -6.95 -15.65
N ASP A 98 -8.99 -7.65 -15.63
CA ASP A 98 -8.09 -7.73 -14.48
C ASP A 98 -6.96 -6.67 -14.55
N ALA A 99 -5.77 -6.98 -14.06
CA ALA A 99 -4.58 -6.12 -14.10
C ALA A 99 -4.67 -4.84 -13.25
N SER A 100 -5.17 -4.98 -12.01
CA SER A 100 -5.33 -3.86 -11.08
C SER A 100 -4.05 -3.04 -10.91
N GLU A 101 -2.88 -3.69 -10.79
CA GLU A 101 -1.60 -2.98 -10.59
C GLU A 101 -1.21 -2.15 -11.84
N ALA A 102 -1.46 -2.67 -13.05
CA ALA A 102 -1.22 -1.91 -14.27
C ALA A 102 -2.18 -0.71 -14.41
N LYS A 103 -3.45 -0.91 -14.09
CA LYS A 103 -4.45 0.18 -14.05
C LYS A 103 -4.09 1.22 -13.01
N ALA A 104 -3.61 0.80 -11.83
CA ALA A 104 -3.17 1.70 -10.77
C ALA A 104 -2.00 2.58 -11.23
N ALA A 105 -1.00 2.00 -11.88
CA ALA A 105 0.14 2.75 -12.39
C ALA A 105 -0.27 3.79 -13.45
N ILE A 106 -1.14 3.43 -14.39
CA ILE A 106 -1.65 4.36 -15.42
C ILE A 106 -2.52 5.44 -14.78
N GLU A 107 -3.45 5.07 -13.90
CA GLU A 107 -4.38 6.01 -13.25
C GLU A 107 -3.62 7.00 -12.38
N MET A 108 -2.62 6.54 -11.62
CA MET A 108 -1.74 7.40 -10.83
C MET A 108 -1.02 8.42 -11.71
N ALA A 109 -0.49 7.99 -12.88
CA ALA A 109 0.16 8.90 -13.83
C ALA A 109 -0.81 9.93 -14.41
N LEU A 110 -2.06 9.54 -14.71
CA LEU A 110 -3.10 10.45 -15.20
C LEU A 110 -3.52 11.47 -14.13
N VAL A 111 -3.64 11.03 -12.88
CA VAL A 111 -3.97 11.93 -11.75
C VAL A 111 -2.83 12.90 -11.49
N ASP A 112 -1.57 12.44 -11.52
CA ASP A 112 -0.38 13.27 -11.38
C ASP A 112 -0.30 14.32 -12.50
N LEU A 113 -0.49 13.90 -13.77
CA LEU A 113 -0.52 14.79 -14.94
C LEU A 113 -1.60 15.87 -14.78
N LYS A 114 -2.83 15.47 -14.45
CA LYS A 114 -3.94 16.41 -14.25
C LYS A 114 -3.65 17.39 -13.13
N ALA A 115 -3.12 16.92 -12.02
CA ALA A 115 -2.79 17.76 -10.87
C ALA A 115 -1.67 18.77 -11.22
N ARG A 116 -0.62 18.34 -11.92
CA ARG A 116 0.45 19.23 -12.43
C ARG A 116 -0.08 20.29 -13.37
N ALA A 117 -0.90 19.92 -14.33
CA ALA A 117 -1.48 20.83 -15.29
C ALA A 117 -2.41 21.87 -14.65
N LEU A 118 -3.05 21.56 -13.52
CA LEU A 118 -3.88 22.44 -12.75
C LEU A 118 -3.09 23.24 -11.69
N GLY A 119 -1.81 22.96 -11.49
CA GLY A 119 -1.02 23.58 -10.43
C GLY A 119 -1.42 23.16 -9.02
N LEU A 120 -2.05 21.99 -8.85
CA LEU A 120 -2.59 21.51 -7.59
C LEU A 120 -1.88 20.24 -7.12
N PRO A 121 -1.74 19.99 -5.80
CA PRO A 121 -1.32 18.71 -5.28
C PRO A 121 -2.42 17.65 -5.50
N VAL A 122 -2.03 16.38 -5.63
CA VAL A 122 -2.95 15.26 -5.91
C VAL A 122 -4.08 15.17 -4.87
N TYR A 123 -3.81 15.36 -3.59
CA TYR A 123 -4.85 15.29 -2.56
C TYR A 123 -5.98 16.34 -2.77
N ALA A 124 -5.71 17.47 -3.43
CA ALA A 124 -6.74 18.46 -3.76
C ALA A 124 -7.74 17.91 -4.78
N LEU A 125 -7.28 17.08 -5.74
CA LEU A 125 -8.16 16.37 -6.69
C LEU A 125 -8.98 15.27 -6.02
N LEU A 126 -8.54 14.79 -4.86
CA LEU A 126 -9.25 13.78 -4.07
C LEU A 126 -10.24 14.40 -3.06
N GLY A 127 -10.43 15.72 -3.08
CA GLY A 127 -11.40 16.42 -2.23
C GLY A 127 -10.77 17.29 -1.13
N GLY A 128 -9.45 17.36 -1.05
CA GLY A 128 -8.71 18.07 -0.01
C GLY A 128 -8.33 17.18 1.17
N ARG A 129 -7.25 17.55 1.86
CA ARG A 129 -6.76 16.77 3.00
C ARG A 129 -7.46 17.18 4.30
N VAL A 130 -7.72 16.18 5.14
CA VAL A 130 -8.16 16.34 6.54
C VAL A 130 -7.02 16.09 7.53
N LYS A 131 -5.90 15.53 7.04
CA LYS A 131 -4.66 15.26 7.81
C LYS A 131 -3.46 15.88 7.12
N ASP A 132 -2.65 16.63 7.86
CA ASP A 132 -1.42 17.24 7.33
C ASP A 132 -0.24 16.28 7.34
N ALA A 133 -0.35 15.18 8.11
CA ALA A 133 0.69 14.18 8.26
C ALA A 133 0.07 12.80 8.46
N ILE A 134 0.73 11.79 7.89
CA ILE A 134 0.34 10.39 7.97
C ILE A 134 1.37 9.65 8.82
N THR A 135 0.89 9.00 9.89
CA THR A 135 1.74 8.17 10.75
C THR A 135 1.92 6.78 10.12
N LEU A 136 3.10 6.23 10.31
CA LEU A 136 3.49 4.93 9.79
C LEU A 136 3.67 3.90 10.89
N ASN A 137 3.51 2.62 10.57
CA ASN A 137 3.93 1.54 11.45
C ASN A 137 5.37 1.09 11.13
N ALA A 138 6.11 0.76 12.18
CA ALA A 138 7.32 -0.06 12.09
C ALA A 138 6.96 -1.52 11.76
N TRP A 139 7.94 -2.29 11.29
CA TRP A 139 7.77 -3.74 11.08
C TRP A 139 8.82 -4.53 11.85
N ILE A 140 8.41 -5.69 12.35
CA ILE A 140 9.25 -6.66 13.02
C ILE A 140 9.00 -8.01 12.33
N GLY A 141 10.07 -8.61 11.81
CA GLY A 141 10.00 -9.88 11.10
C GLY A 141 9.77 -11.07 12.04
N THR A 142 9.77 -12.27 11.45
CA THR A 142 9.76 -13.54 12.18
C THR A 142 11.17 -13.82 12.69
N VAL A 143 11.54 -13.20 13.82
CA VAL A 143 12.84 -13.27 14.48
C VAL A 143 12.67 -13.73 15.93
N ALA A 144 13.76 -14.14 16.59
CA ALA A 144 13.72 -14.54 18.00
C ALA A 144 13.16 -13.42 18.91
N PRO A 145 12.47 -13.76 20.02
CA PRO A 145 11.81 -12.78 20.89
C PRO A 145 12.72 -11.64 21.37
N GLU A 146 13.96 -11.93 21.75
CA GLU A 146 14.93 -10.92 22.22
C GLU A 146 15.37 -9.99 21.09
N GLN A 147 15.47 -10.50 19.87
CA GLN A 147 15.77 -9.66 18.71
C GLN A 147 14.58 -8.76 18.37
N ALA A 148 13.36 -9.30 18.38
CA ALA A 148 12.15 -8.55 18.16
C ALA A 148 12.00 -7.37 19.15
N ALA A 149 12.30 -7.61 20.42
CA ALA A 149 12.31 -6.61 21.48
C ALA A 149 13.33 -5.49 21.20
N ARG A 150 14.55 -5.84 20.78
CA ARG A 150 15.59 -4.86 20.40
C ARG A 150 15.18 -4.02 19.19
N GLU A 151 14.63 -4.67 18.15
CA GLU A 151 14.13 -3.97 16.95
C GLU A 151 12.99 -3.01 17.29
N ALA A 152 12.05 -3.43 18.14
CA ALA A 152 10.95 -2.60 18.61
C ALA A 152 11.44 -1.36 19.37
N CYS A 153 12.42 -1.50 20.27
CA CYS A 153 13.05 -0.38 20.96
C CYS A 153 13.69 0.59 19.96
N ALA A 154 14.48 0.09 19.02
CA ALA A 154 15.11 0.92 17.99
C ALA A 154 14.09 1.70 17.16
N TRP A 155 12.97 1.09 16.78
CA TRP A 155 11.88 1.79 16.09
C TRP A 155 11.20 2.84 16.98
N CYS A 156 10.96 2.52 18.25
CA CYS A 156 10.39 3.45 19.22
C CYS A 156 11.27 4.69 19.42
N GLU A 157 12.60 4.50 19.53
CA GLU A 157 13.60 5.57 19.63
C GLU A 157 13.66 6.45 18.38
N ARG A 158 13.42 5.87 17.19
CA ARG A 158 13.27 6.58 15.93
C ARG A 158 11.94 7.34 15.82
N GLY A 159 11.06 7.29 16.81
CA GLY A 159 9.82 8.04 16.87
C GLY A 159 8.57 7.29 16.38
N PHE A 160 8.67 6.03 15.94
CA PHE A 160 7.50 5.24 15.57
C PHE A 160 6.60 4.96 16.78
N ARG A 161 5.30 5.01 16.58
CA ARG A 161 4.29 4.80 17.64
C ARG A 161 3.41 3.58 17.39
N THR A 162 3.59 2.89 16.28
CA THR A 162 2.91 1.64 15.93
C THR A 162 3.94 0.65 15.41
N ALA A 163 3.85 -0.62 15.80
CA ALA A 163 4.66 -1.70 15.25
C ALA A 163 3.80 -2.89 14.83
N LYS A 164 4.09 -3.45 13.65
CA LYS A 164 3.52 -4.69 13.14
C LYS A 164 4.53 -5.83 13.31
N ILE A 165 4.11 -6.88 14.01
CA ILE A 165 4.91 -8.07 14.32
C ILE A 165 4.42 -9.22 13.45
N LYS A 166 5.32 -9.85 12.70
CA LYS A 166 5.02 -11.03 11.91
C LYS A 166 4.99 -12.29 12.78
N ILE A 167 3.92 -13.08 12.62
CA ILE A 167 3.78 -14.40 13.24
C ILE A 167 3.47 -15.40 12.13
N SER A 168 4.21 -16.51 12.10
CA SER A 168 3.97 -17.60 11.16
C SER A 168 3.50 -18.84 11.93
N GLY A 169 2.23 -19.23 11.71
CA GLY A 169 1.62 -20.35 12.42
C GLY A 169 1.28 -20.10 13.89
N ALA A 170 0.63 -21.05 14.53
CA ALA A 170 0.22 -21.01 15.93
C ALA A 170 1.34 -21.56 16.84
N THR A 171 2.38 -20.77 17.10
CA THR A 171 3.58 -21.18 17.83
C THR A 171 3.75 -20.46 19.16
N ASP A 172 4.30 -21.13 20.17
CA ASP A 172 4.63 -20.52 21.47
C ASP A 172 5.65 -19.39 21.30
N GLU A 173 6.65 -19.55 20.41
CA GLU A 173 7.61 -18.50 20.06
C GLU A 173 6.92 -17.23 19.54
N GLY A 174 5.79 -17.36 18.78
CA GLY A 174 5.00 -16.22 18.34
C GLY A 174 4.41 -15.43 19.51
N VAL A 175 3.89 -16.12 20.53
CA VAL A 175 3.39 -15.49 21.77
C VAL A 175 4.54 -14.83 22.56
N GLU A 176 5.65 -15.53 22.73
CA GLU A 176 6.85 -15.03 23.42
C GLU A 176 7.42 -13.79 22.73
N ARG A 177 7.43 -13.78 21.38
CA ARG A 177 7.86 -12.61 20.59
C ARG A 177 6.99 -11.38 20.87
N VAL A 178 5.67 -11.53 20.88
CA VAL A 178 4.75 -10.43 21.18
C VAL A 178 4.93 -9.96 22.62
N ALA A 179 5.05 -10.91 23.58
CA ALA A 179 5.30 -10.62 24.99
C ALA A 179 6.60 -9.82 25.20
N ALA A 180 7.70 -10.26 24.57
CA ALA A 180 9.00 -9.61 24.65
C ALA A 180 8.96 -8.18 24.07
N VAL A 181 8.29 -7.99 22.91
CA VAL A 181 8.10 -6.66 22.31
C VAL A 181 7.27 -5.77 23.25
N ARG A 182 6.14 -6.27 23.78
CA ARG A 182 5.30 -5.49 24.70
C ARG A 182 6.06 -5.10 25.97
N ALA A 183 6.82 -6.02 26.55
CA ALA A 183 7.64 -5.74 27.74
C ALA A 183 8.68 -4.64 27.44
N ALA A 184 9.31 -4.65 26.27
CA ALA A 184 10.35 -3.71 25.88
C ALA A 184 9.82 -2.30 25.60
N VAL A 185 8.69 -2.17 24.89
CA VAL A 185 8.16 -0.85 24.49
C VAL A 185 7.09 -0.31 25.42
N GLY A 186 6.49 -1.14 26.28
CA GLY A 186 5.40 -0.75 27.18
C GLY A 186 4.22 -0.18 26.40
N THR A 187 3.64 0.93 26.87
CA THR A 187 2.53 1.64 26.22
C THR A 187 2.99 2.67 25.18
N ARG A 188 4.29 2.81 24.94
CA ARG A 188 4.86 3.77 23.99
C ARG A 188 4.53 3.47 22.54
N MET A 189 4.16 2.21 22.23
CA MET A 189 3.79 1.77 20.88
C MET A 189 2.48 0.96 20.90
N ALA A 190 1.60 1.23 19.97
CA ALA A 190 0.52 0.35 19.57
C ALA A 190 1.11 -0.88 18.85
N LEU A 191 0.68 -2.08 19.21
CA LEU A 191 1.17 -3.32 18.60
C LEU A 191 0.08 -3.98 17.76
N ARG A 192 0.48 -4.50 16.61
CA ARG A 192 -0.34 -5.29 15.68
C ARG A 192 0.38 -6.59 15.36
N VAL A 193 -0.38 -7.62 15.02
CA VAL A 193 0.20 -8.87 14.51
C VAL A 193 -0.34 -9.17 13.13
N ASP A 194 0.47 -9.80 12.29
CA ASP A 194 0.12 -10.18 10.93
C ASP A 194 0.53 -11.63 10.70
N PHE A 195 -0.45 -12.44 10.36
CA PHE A 195 -0.28 -13.89 10.13
C PHE A 195 -0.07 -14.25 8.67
N ASN A 196 -0.36 -13.35 7.72
CA ASN A 196 -0.27 -13.60 6.28
C ASN A 196 -0.84 -14.97 5.89
N GLU A 197 -2.09 -15.23 6.25
CA GLU A 197 -2.86 -16.42 5.89
C GLU A 197 -2.31 -17.75 6.48
N SER A 198 -1.50 -17.72 7.55
CA SER A 198 -0.75 -18.90 8.03
C SER A 198 -1.50 -19.81 8.99
N LEU A 199 -2.75 -19.51 9.36
CA LEU A 199 -3.56 -20.31 10.29
C LEU A 199 -4.76 -20.95 9.58
N THR A 200 -5.26 -22.03 10.19
CA THR A 200 -6.64 -22.50 9.98
C THR A 200 -7.61 -21.72 10.85
N VAL A 201 -8.92 -21.82 10.58
CA VAL A 201 -9.96 -21.17 11.40
C VAL A 201 -9.91 -21.62 12.86
N ASP A 202 -9.75 -22.92 13.11
CA ASP A 202 -9.75 -23.48 14.47
C ASP A 202 -8.46 -23.11 15.23
N GLU A 203 -7.31 -23.08 14.54
CA GLU A 203 -6.06 -22.54 15.12
C GLU A 203 -6.21 -21.07 15.47
N ALA A 204 -6.78 -20.24 14.58
CA ALA A 204 -6.97 -18.82 14.85
C ALA A 204 -7.85 -18.57 16.09
N ILE A 205 -8.97 -19.28 16.20
CA ILE A 205 -9.90 -19.17 17.34
C ILE A 205 -9.24 -19.58 18.67
N THR A 206 -8.32 -20.54 18.65
CA THR A 206 -7.66 -21.04 19.87
C THR A 206 -6.37 -20.27 20.19
N PHE A 207 -5.66 -19.78 19.18
CA PHE A 207 -4.35 -19.14 19.35
C PHE A 207 -4.45 -17.63 19.61
N ILE A 208 -5.31 -16.90 18.86
CA ILE A 208 -5.37 -15.42 18.96
C ILE A 208 -5.72 -14.96 20.39
N PRO A 209 -6.60 -15.60 21.15
CA PRO A 209 -6.88 -15.22 22.54
C PRO A 209 -5.65 -15.25 23.47
N ARG A 210 -4.62 -16.06 23.14
CA ARG A 210 -3.36 -16.08 23.89
C ARG A 210 -2.56 -14.77 23.76
N LEU A 211 -2.87 -13.96 22.75
CA LEU A 211 -2.23 -12.66 22.50
C LEU A 211 -2.96 -11.49 23.18
N GLU A 212 -4.21 -11.68 23.67
CA GLU A 212 -5.02 -10.64 24.32
C GLU A 212 -4.31 -9.95 25.49
N PRO A 213 -3.58 -10.67 26.38
CA PRO A 213 -2.85 -10.05 27.49
C PRO A 213 -1.83 -8.99 27.06
N HIS A 214 -1.45 -8.96 25.78
CA HIS A 214 -0.46 -8.03 25.25
C HIS A 214 -1.07 -6.76 24.63
N ALA A 215 -2.38 -6.53 24.79
CA ALA A 215 -3.11 -5.33 24.36
C ALA A 215 -2.82 -4.95 22.89
N LEU A 216 -3.02 -5.90 21.98
CA LEU A 216 -2.90 -5.67 20.54
C LEU A 216 -4.03 -4.79 20.04
N THR A 217 -3.76 -3.89 19.10
CA THR A 217 -4.76 -3.03 18.47
C THR A 217 -5.48 -3.70 17.31
N LEU A 218 -4.86 -4.68 16.66
CA LEU A 218 -5.50 -5.52 15.64
C LEU A 218 -4.69 -6.79 15.35
N VAL A 219 -5.39 -7.75 14.77
CA VAL A 219 -4.85 -8.96 14.13
C VAL A 219 -5.14 -8.89 12.63
N GLU A 220 -4.10 -9.04 11.80
CA GLU A 220 -4.17 -8.95 10.35
C GLU A 220 -4.17 -10.36 9.73
N GLN A 221 -5.12 -10.62 8.83
CA GLN A 221 -5.29 -11.77 7.92
C GLN A 221 -4.79 -13.12 8.48
N PRO A 222 -5.47 -13.69 9.48
CA PRO A 222 -5.00 -14.93 10.11
C PRO A 222 -5.12 -16.16 9.20
N ILE A 223 -6.15 -16.22 8.32
CA ILE A 223 -6.49 -17.39 7.51
C ILE A 223 -6.51 -17.08 6.01
N PRO A 224 -6.52 -18.09 5.13
CA PRO A 224 -6.56 -17.90 3.68
C PRO A 224 -7.65 -16.94 3.21
N ARG A 225 -7.27 -16.06 2.27
CA ARG A 225 -8.06 -14.90 1.78
C ARG A 225 -9.44 -15.20 1.26
N HIS A 226 -9.69 -16.39 0.75
CA HIS A 226 -10.95 -16.79 0.15
C HIS A 226 -11.99 -17.25 1.20
N ASP A 227 -11.59 -17.52 2.45
CA ASP A 227 -12.49 -17.99 3.50
C ASP A 227 -13.08 -16.84 4.34
N LEU A 228 -13.96 -16.05 3.72
CA LEU A 228 -14.67 -14.96 4.40
C LEU A 228 -15.62 -15.47 5.49
N ALA A 229 -16.16 -16.68 5.37
CA ALA A 229 -16.99 -17.29 6.40
C ALA A 229 -16.15 -17.64 7.63
N GLY A 230 -14.94 -18.14 7.43
CA GLY A 230 -13.96 -18.39 8.49
C GLY A 230 -13.56 -17.10 9.20
N LEU A 231 -13.24 -16.00 8.44
CA LEU A 231 -12.95 -14.70 9.03
C LEU A 231 -14.11 -14.20 9.90
N ALA A 232 -15.36 -14.27 9.42
CA ALA A 232 -16.54 -13.89 10.19
C ALA A 232 -16.72 -14.75 11.45
N ARG A 233 -16.35 -16.04 11.39
CA ARG A 233 -16.38 -16.95 12.55
C ARG A 233 -15.31 -16.57 13.58
N ILE A 234 -14.08 -16.24 13.13
CA ILE A 234 -12.98 -15.80 14.00
C ILE A 234 -13.36 -14.50 14.68
N ARG A 235 -13.79 -13.47 13.92
CA ARG A 235 -14.16 -12.15 14.43
C ARG A 235 -15.15 -12.22 15.61
N ARG A 236 -16.12 -13.15 15.55
CA ARG A 236 -17.10 -13.35 16.65
C ARG A 236 -16.54 -14.06 17.89
N ARG A 237 -15.30 -14.51 17.86
CA ARG A 237 -14.69 -15.36 18.91
C ARG A 237 -13.43 -14.76 19.55
N ILE A 238 -12.97 -13.64 19.05
CA ILE A 238 -11.79 -12.93 19.56
C ILE A 238 -12.19 -11.51 19.98
N ASP A 239 -11.52 -10.97 20.99
CA ASP A 239 -11.75 -9.60 21.47
C ASP A 239 -10.82 -8.57 20.79
N ILE A 240 -9.74 -9.04 20.10
CA ILE A 240 -8.85 -8.18 19.35
C ILE A 240 -9.48 -7.87 17.98
N PRO A 241 -9.54 -6.59 17.55
CA PRO A 241 -10.07 -6.23 16.24
C PRO A 241 -9.41 -6.99 15.08
N LEU A 242 -10.21 -7.52 14.16
CA LEU A 242 -9.75 -8.30 13.02
C LEU A 242 -9.65 -7.43 11.76
N MET A 243 -8.49 -7.45 11.11
CA MET A 243 -8.25 -6.75 9.84
C MET A 243 -8.12 -7.75 8.68
N ALA A 244 -8.87 -7.51 7.60
CA ALA A 244 -8.71 -8.21 6.32
C ALA A 244 -7.73 -7.45 5.43
N ASP A 245 -6.67 -8.11 4.92
CA ASP A 245 -5.72 -7.59 3.93
C ASP A 245 -5.85 -8.35 2.60
N GLU A 246 -5.35 -9.57 2.52
CA GLU A 246 -5.33 -10.35 1.29
C GLU A 246 -6.75 -10.65 0.79
N SER A 247 -7.73 -10.69 1.68
CA SER A 247 -9.15 -10.89 1.36
C SER A 247 -9.80 -9.69 0.65
N VAL A 248 -9.20 -8.50 0.69
CA VAL A 248 -9.75 -7.28 0.08
C VAL A 248 -9.09 -7.06 -1.28
N SER A 249 -9.43 -7.86 -2.28
CA SER A 249 -8.84 -7.77 -3.63
C SER A 249 -9.38 -6.60 -4.46
N ASP A 250 -10.65 -6.30 -4.31
CA ASP A 250 -11.39 -5.37 -5.17
C ASP A 250 -12.66 -4.85 -4.46
N PRO A 251 -13.43 -3.93 -5.06
CA PRO A 251 -14.67 -3.40 -4.47
C PRO A 251 -15.72 -4.47 -4.16
N ALA A 252 -15.83 -5.54 -4.97
CA ALA A 252 -16.82 -6.59 -4.73
C ALA A 252 -16.43 -7.41 -3.50
N ALA A 253 -15.14 -7.72 -3.33
CA ALA A 253 -14.62 -8.39 -2.14
C ALA A 253 -14.87 -7.55 -0.87
N LEU A 254 -14.69 -6.22 -0.93
CA LEU A 254 -15.02 -5.33 0.19
C LEU A 254 -16.50 -5.42 0.58
N VAL A 255 -17.40 -5.38 -0.40
CA VAL A 255 -18.85 -5.50 -0.17
C VAL A 255 -19.18 -6.85 0.49
N GLU A 256 -18.55 -7.95 0.05
CA GLU A 256 -18.76 -9.27 0.66
C GLU A 256 -18.22 -9.35 2.10
N ILE A 257 -17.09 -8.71 2.41
CA ILE A 257 -16.55 -8.59 3.77
C ILE A 257 -17.55 -7.85 4.67
N ILE A 258 -18.08 -6.72 4.19
CA ILE A 258 -19.10 -5.93 4.92
C ILE A 258 -20.35 -6.77 5.17
N ARG A 259 -20.91 -7.41 4.13
CA ARG A 259 -22.15 -8.22 4.23
C ARG A 259 -22.03 -9.39 5.18
N ARG A 260 -20.85 -9.98 5.30
CA ARG A 260 -20.56 -11.11 6.16
C ARG A 260 -20.10 -10.71 7.55
N GLU A 261 -19.90 -9.42 7.79
CA GLU A 261 -19.28 -8.91 9.02
C GLU A 261 -17.95 -9.62 9.30
N ALA A 262 -17.13 -9.80 8.24
CA ALA A 262 -15.95 -10.65 8.28
C ALA A 262 -14.71 -9.97 8.87
N ALA A 263 -14.73 -8.65 9.09
CA ALA A 263 -13.63 -7.89 9.66
C ALA A 263 -14.15 -6.64 10.39
N ASP A 264 -13.31 -6.05 11.26
CA ASP A 264 -13.49 -4.74 11.89
C ASP A 264 -12.75 -3.65 11.13
N LEU A 265 -11.66 -4.04 10.44
CA LEU A 265 -10.83 -3.16 9.63
C LEU A 265 -10.50 -3.83 8.29
N VAL A 266 -10.16 -2.99 7.32
CA VAL A 266 -9.65 -3.45 6.02
C VAL A 266 -8.34 -2.76 5.69
N LYS A 267 -7.44 -3.49 5.01
CA LYS A 267 -6.21 -2.94 4.49
C LYS A 267 -6.29 -2.74 2.99
N LEU A 268 -6.17 -1.48 2.57
CA LEU A 268 -6.19 -1.10 1.17
C LEU A 268 -4.78 -0.69 0.71
N LYS A 269 -4.49 -0.91 -0.57
CA LYS A 269 -3.22 -0.55 -1.22
C LYS A 269 -3.55 0.02 -2.59
N VAL A 270 -3.10 1.23 -2.90
CA VAL A 270 -3.44 1.92 -4.17
C VAL A 270 -3.16 1.02 -5.37
N MET A 271 -2.03 0.31 -5.37
CA MET A 271 -1.69 -0.62 -6.44
C MET A 271 -2.66 -1.81 -6.54
N LYS A 272 -3.05 -2.40 -5.41
CA LYS A 272 -3.94 -3.58 -5.37
C LYS A 272 -5.36 -3.25 -5.81
N GLN A 273 -5.86 -2.07 -5.44
CA GLN A 273 -7.23 -1.65 -5.74
C GLN A 273 -7.40 -1.01 -7.14
N GLY A 274 -6.31 -0.78 -7.87
CA GLY A 274 -6.37 -0.27 -9.24
C GLY A 274 -6.38 1.25 -9.37
N GLY A 275 -5.79 1.98 -8.41
CA GLY A 275 -5.54 3.42 -8.46
C GLY A 275 -6.10 4.20 -7.27
N LEU A 276 -5.80 5.51 -7.23
CA LEU A 276 -6.17 6.41 -6.14
C LEU A 276 -7.69 6.61 -6.02
N LEU A 277 -8.39 6.82 -7.15
CA LEU A 277 -9.83 7.11 -7.14
C LEU A 277 -10.62 5.89 -6.66
N ARG A 278 -10.26 4.69 -7.13
CA ARG A 278 -10.90 3.44 -6.70
C ARG A 278 -10.61 3.16 -5.23
N THR A 279 -9.35 3.34 -4.80
CA THR A 279 -8.98 3.16 -3.39
C THR A 279 -9.72 4.13 -2.50
N ARG A 280 -9.82 5.41 -2.88
CA ARG A 280 -10.61 6.41 -2.15
C ARG A 280 -12.08 6.00 -2.05
N ALA A 281 -12.70 5.55 -3.15
CA ALA A 281 -14.09 5.08 -3.12
C ALA A 281 -14.29 3.89 -2.18
N MET A 282 -13.30 2.97 -2.10
CA MET A 282 -13.33 1.86 -1.15
C MET A 282 -13.14 2.32 0.30
N VAL A 283 -12.30 3.33 0.56
CA VAL A 283 -12.17 3.96 1.90
C VAL A 283 -13.52 4.50 2.36
N GLU A 284 -14.23 5.25 1.51
CA GLU A 284 -15.54 5.82 1.83
C GLU A 284 -16.61 4.73 2.05
N CYS A 285 -16.56 3.65 1.25
CA CYS A 285 -17.45 2.50 1.41
C CYS A 285 -17.21 1.79 2.75
N ALA A 286 -15.95 1.56 3.12
CA ALA A 286 -15.57 0.97 4.40
C ALA A 286 -16.01 1.87 5.58
N ALA A 287 -15.76 3.17 5.48
CA ALA A 287 -16.17 4.17 6.48
C ALA A 287 -17.69 4.18 6.70
N ALA A 288 -18.46 4.17 5.62
CA ALA A 288 -19.93 4.14 5.68
C ALA A 288 -20.46 2.85 6.33
N ALA A 289 -19.71 1.76 6.25
CA ALA A 289 -20.01 0.49 6.91
C ALA A 289 -19.46 0.39 8.35
N GLY A 290 -18.79 1.44 8.85
CA GLY A 290 -18.20 1.46 10.20
C GLY A 290 -16.88 0.71 10.33
N LEU A 291 -16.21 0.36 9.22
CA LEU A 291 -14.89 -0.29 9.25
C LEU A 291 -13.77 0.75 9.28
N GLY A 292 -12.75 0.49 10.12
CA GLY A 292 -11.49 1.23 10.05
C GLY A 292 -10.68 0.83 8.82
N VAL A 293 -9.82 1.72 8.33
CA VAL A 293 -8.97 1.47 7.17
C VAL A 293 -7.50 1.67 7.52
N VAL A 294 -6.64 0.73 7.13
CA VAL A 294 -5.19 0.90 7.08
C VAL A 294 -4.77 1.00 5.62
N LEU A 295 -3.91 1.96 5.28
CA LEU A 295 -3.40 2.12 3.92
C LEU A 295 -1.92 1.75 3.81
N GLY A 296 -1.55 1.32 2.60
CA GLY A 296 -0.19 1.16 2.17
C GLY A 296 0.32 -0.28 2.14
N HIS A 297 1.48 -0.41 1.57
CA HIS A 297 2.22 -1.68 1.48
C HIS A 297 3.68 -1.50 1.91
N GLY A 298 4.33 -2.61 2.26
CA GLY A 298 5.64 -2.59 2.90
C GLY A 298 6.83 -2.34 1.97
N PHE A 299 6.62 -2.19 0.67
CA PHE A 299 7.63 -1.87 -0.36
C PHE A 299 7.13 -0.70 -1.19
N GLY A 300 8.04 0.00 -1.87
CA GLY A 300 7.67 1.09 -2.77
C GLY A 300 8.69 2.22 -2.81
N LEU A 301 8.66 2.94 -3.93
CA LEU A 301 9.43 4.16 -4.14
C LEU A 301 8.66 5.39 -3.63
N THR A 302 9.25 6.56 -3.73
CA THR A 302 8.63 7.82 -3.29
C THR A 302 7.28 8.07 -3.96
N LEU A 303 7.12 7.80 -5.26
CA LEU A 303 5.87 8.07 -5.98
C LEU A 303 4.70 7.26 -5.44
N SER A 304 4.83 5.93 -5.31
CA SER A 304 3.78 5.08 -4.76
C SER A 304 3.49 5.41 -3.30
N THR A 305 4.53 5.73 -2.52
CA THR A 305 4.40 6.16 -1.13
C THR A 305 3.59 7.45 -0.98
N LEU A 306 3.84 8.45 -1.84
CA LEU A 306 3.10 9.71 -1.85
C LEU A 306 1.64 9.51 -2.33
N ALA A 307 1.40 8.60 -3.27
CA ALA A 307 0.05 8.24 -3.69
C ALA A 307 -0.76 7.60 -2.55
N GLU A 308 -0.16 6.65 -1.81
CA GLU A 308 -0.78 6.07 -0.60
C GLU A 308 -1.06 7.15 0.45
N ALA A 309 -0.10 8.03 0.71
CA ALA A 309 -0.25 9.12 1.68
C ALA A 309 -1.33 10.12 1.26
N ALA A 310 -1.46 10.43 -0.05
CA ALA A 310 -2.50 11.32 -0.56
C ALA A 310 -3.90 10.76 -0.32
N VAL A 311 -4.11 9.44 -0.54
CA VAL A 311 -5.40 8.78 -0.22
C VAL A 311 -5.62 8.72 1.29
N ALA A 312 -4.58 8.44 2.08
CA ALA A 312 -4.70 8.40 3.55
C ALA A 312 -5.09 9.75 4.15
N ALA A 313 -4.62 10.84 3.56
CA ALA A 313 -4.83 12.18 4.08
C ALA A 313 -6.25 12.73 3.89
N VAL A 314 -7.04 12.16 2.97
CA VAL A 314 -8.36 12.71 2.60
C VAL A 314 -9.54 12.06 3.35
N SER A 315 -9.28 11.16 4.30
CA SER A 315 -10.35 10.52 5.09
C SER A 315 -9.92 10.26 6.53
N GLU A 316 -10.79 10.58 7.48
CA GLU A 316 -10.62 10.25 8.91
C GLU A 316 -10.76 8.75 9.19
N ALA A 317 -11.39 7.98 8.31
CA ALA A 317 -11.53 6.53 8.43
C ALA A 317 -10.19 5.79 8.32
N VAL A 318 -9.17 6.41 7.72
CA VAL A 318 -7.81 5.85 7.69
C VAL A 318 -7.15 6.06 9.04
N ILE A 319 -6.94 4.98 9.77
CA ILE A 319 -6.38 5.03 11.11
C ILE A 319 -4.85 5.22 11.10
N ASP A 320 -4.30 5.62 12.25
CA ASP A 320 -2.86 5.76 12.45
C ASP A 320 -2.08 4.45 12.23
N GLY A 321 -0.84 4.60 11.78
CA GLY A 321 0.04 3.47 11.51
C GLY A 321 -0.18 2.87 10.11
N CYS A 322 -0.25 3.69 9.09
CA CYS A 322 -0.20 3.25 7.69
C CYS A 322 1.10 2.49 7.37
N GLU A 323 1.09 1.61 6.37
CA GLU A 323 2.25 0.76 6.06
C GLU A 323 3.10 1.26 4.87
N ALA A 324 3.02 2.51 4.49
CA ALA A 324 3.78 3.08 3.37
C ALA A 324 5.27 3.30 3.73
N VAL A 325 5.97 2.23 4.06
CA VAL A 325 7.34 2.24 4.60
C VAL A 325 8.41 1.83 3.58
N GLY A 326 8.05 1.71 2.31
CA GLY A 326 8.96 1.33 1.24
C GLY A 326 10.27 2.12 1.22
N PRO A 327 10.26 3.46 1.24
CA PRO A 327 11.48 4.28 1.19
C PRO A 327 12.49 4.00 2.31
N LEU A 328 12.06 3.46 3.45
CA LEU A 328 12.98 3.04 4.53
C LEU A 328 13.79 1.80 4.15
N LYS A 329 13.30 0.99 3.22
CA LYS A 329 13.94 -0.25 2.77
C LYS A 329 14.81 -0.04 1.53
N MET A 330 14.52 0.98 0.70
CA MET A 330 15.22 1.23 -0.55
C MET A 330 16.59 1.89 -0.31
N ALA A 331 17.63 1.44 -1.02
CA ALA A 331 18.95 2.07 -1.03
C ALA A 331 19.03 3.29 -1.97
N GLY A 332 18.05 3.45 -2.86
CA GLY A 332 17.94 4.54 -3.82
C GLY A 332 16.48 4.81 -4.19
N ASP A 333 16.27 5.76 -5.08
CA ASP A 333 14.97 6.14 -5.63
C ASP A 333 15.18 6.70 -7.05
N VAL A 334 14.09 6.93 -7.76
CA VAL A 334 14.06 7.48 -9.12
C VAL A 334 13.69 8.98 -9.17
N VAL A 335 13.60 9.62 -8.01
CA VAL A 335 13.25 11.05 -7.88
C VAL A 335 14.42 11.87 -7.35
N VAL A 336 14.42 13.19 -7.65
CA VAL A 336 15.46 14.12 -7.22
C VAL A 336 15.59 14.19 -5.71
N ASP A 337 14.44 14.35 -5.03
CA ASP A 337 14.36 14.46 -3.58
C ASP A 337 13.46 13.33 -3.02
N PRO A 338 14.03 12.15 -2.72
CA PRO A 338 13.28 11.06 -2.13
C PRO A 338 12.62 11.47 -0.80
N ILE A 339 11.39 11.01 -0.60
CA ILE A 339 10.65 11.31 0.64
C ILE A 339 11.43 10.85 1.87
N ARG A 340 11.50 11.73 2.87
CA ARG A 340 12.09 11.41 4.18
C ARG A 340 10.99 11.05 5.15
N LEU A 341 11.16 9.92 5.82
CA LEU A 341 10.22 9.41 6.82
C LEU A 341 10.76 9.71 8.21
N ASP A 342 10.58 10.96 8.63
CA ASP A 342 11.08 11.42 9.93
C ASP A 342 10.13 10.98 11.04
N ALA A 343 10.67 10.28 12.05
CA ALA A 343 9.91 9.81 13.21
C ALA A 343 8.66 8.97 12.87
N GLY A 344 8.69 8.22 11.75
CA GLY A 344 7.55 7.43 11.31
C GLY A 344 6.36 8.25 10.81
N VAL A 345 6.64 9.43 10.25
CA VAL A 345 5.61 10.35 9.74
C VAL A 345 5.92 10.76 8.31
N ILE A 346 4.90 10.78 7.44
CA ILE A 346 4.94 11.40 6.12
C ILE A 346 4.20 12.72 6.18
N ARG A 347 4.87 13.82 5.76
CA ARG A 347 4.21 15.09 5.46
C ARG A 347 3.97 15.18 3.97
N LEU A 348 2.73 15.45 3.60
CA LEU A 348 2.37 15.61 2.19
C LEU A 348 2.95 16.92 1.63
N PRO A 349 3.58 16.88 0.45
CA PRO A 349 4.03 18.11 -0.22
C PRO A 349 2.83 18.89 -0.76
N ASP A 350 2.92 20.24 -0.69
CA ASP A 350 1.93 21.15 -1.28
C ASP A 350 2.26 21.50 -2.75
N THR A 351 3.27 20.87 -3.33
CA THR A 351 3.68 21.06 -4.73
C THR A 351 2.74 20.33 -5.70
N PRO A 352 2.61 20.79 -6.95
CA PRO A 352 1.71 20.18 -7.94
C PRO A 352 2.04 18.70 -8.22
N GLY A 353 0.99 17.93 -8.52
CA GLY A 353 1.10 16.50 -8.77
C GLY A 353 1.23 15.69 -7.48
N LEU A 354 1.90 14.56 -7.55
CA LEU A 354 2.29 13.75 -6.39
C LEU A 354 3.34 14.45 -5.51
N GLY A 355 3.93 15.55 -6.01
CA GLY A 355 4.91 16.32 -5.26
C GLY A 355 6.35 15.79 -5.36
N ALA A 356 6.63 14.94 -6.33
CA ALA A 356 7.97 14.43 -6.62
C ALA A 356 8.35 14.71 -8.08
N THR A 357 9.66 14.89 -8.34
CA THR A 357 10.22 15.12 -9.68
C THR A 357 11.15 13.96 -10.02
N ILE A 358 10.95 13.36 -11.19
CA ILE A 358 11.83 12.27 -11.67
C ILE A 358 13.26 12.81 -11.86
N ASP A 359 14.24 12.03 -11.39
CA ASP A 359 15.65 12.21 -11.69
C ASP A 359 16.03 11.39 -12.95
N PRO A 360 16.30 12.02 -14.10
CA PRO A 360 16.64 11.29 -15.33
C PRO A 360 17.89 10.42 -15.19
N ALA A 361 18.85 10.83 -14.35
CA ALA A 361 20.09 10.07 -14.14
C ALA A 361 19.84 8.82 -13.28
N ALA A 362 19.05 8.95 -12.23
CA ALA A 362 18.63 7.83 -11.41
C ALA A 362 17.74 6.86 -12.20
N LEU A 363 16.77 7.39 -12.96
CA LEU A 363 15.92 6.58 -13.84
C LEU A 363 16.76 5.76 -14.82
N LYS A 364 17.72 6.39 -15.50
CA LYS A 364 18.64 5.70 -16.41
C LYS A 364 19.49 4.64 -15.70
N ARG A 365 19.92 4.91 -14.47
CA ARG A 365 20.73 3.98 -13.67
C ARG A 365 19.99 2.71 -13.31
N TYR A 366 18.72 2.82 -12.97
CA TYR A 366 17.90 1.70 -12.46
C TYR A 366 17.02 1.05 -13.53
N ARG A 367 16.89 1.67 -14.72
CA ARG A 367 16.07 1.14 -15.82
C ARG A 367 16.57 -0.23 -16.25
N VAL A 368 15.62 -1.14 -16.45
CA VAL A 368 15.83 -2.47 -17.02
C VAL A 368 15.19 -2.50 -18.40
N ASP A 369 15.94 -2.89 -19.41
CA ASP A 369 15.41 -3.13 -20.76
C ASP A 369 14.71 -4.49 -20.80
N LEU A 370 13.45 -4.50 -21.29
CA LEU A 370 12.59 -5.68 -21.43
C LEU A 370 12.37 -6.01 -22.92
#